data_c6ad2427ab6461846ae29b3772584f18
#
_entry.id   c6ad2427ab6461846ae29b3772584f18
#
_cell.length_a   1.000
_cell.length_b   1.000
_cell.length_c   1.000
_cell.angle_alpha   90.00
_cell.angle_beta   90.00
_cell.angle_gamma   90.00
#
_symmetry.space_group_name_H-M   'P 1'
#
loop_
_entity.id
_entity.type
_entity.pdbx_description
1 polymer ?
#
loop_
_entity_poly.entity_id
_entity_poly.type
_entity_poly.pdbx_seq_one_letter_code
_entity_poly.pdbx_strand_id
1 'polypeptide(L)'
;MNVGTNLGKPPYRLNVGCGRNIQEGWVNLDSAALPGVDIVCDLETLRETPIHLPDKTVDHFLLSHVIEHIRDSLGLMQELWRLATPGAIAVIRVPHGGSDDAWEDPTHVRAYFPNSFGYFSQPFYWRADYGYRADWKPDKVTLLVDRTRCAGLNPQEIFTKTQYERNVVKEMICEMRAIKPMREPKQELQTSLQIEILPA
;
A
#
# COMPACT_ATOMS: atom_id res chain seq x y z
N MET A 1 12.93 12.30 18.76
CA MET A 1 13.88 11.64 19.70
C MET A 1 13.87 10.17 19.35
N ASN A 2 14.99 9.63 18.84
CA ASN A 2 15.07 8.19 18.53
C ASN A 2 15.05 7.42 19.84
N VAL A 3 14.01 6.62 20.04
CA VAL A 3 14.07 5.56 21.04
C VAL A 3 15.09 4.55 20.49
N GLY A 4 16.21 4.37 21.19
CA GLY A 4 17.29 3.47 20.78
C GLY A 4 16.86 2.00 20.88
N THR A 5 15.96 1.58 20.01
CA THR A 5 15.58 0.20 19.84
C THR A 5 16.64 -0.51 19.01
N ASN A 6 17.12 -1.62 19.51
CA ASN A 6 18.00 -2.52 18.74
C ASN A 6 17.13 -3.21 17.69
N LEU A 7 17.01 -2.64 16.49
CA LEU A 7 16.18 -3.13 15.38
C LEU A 7 16.67 -4.48 14.80
N GLY A 8 17.76 -5.05 15.34
CA GLY A 8 18.37 -6.25 14.79
C GLY A 8 19.17 -5.97 13.51
N LYS A 9 19.28 -6.98 12.62
CA LYS A 9 20.03 -6.87 11.36
C LYS A 9 19.08 -6.91 10.16
N PRO A 10 19.36 -6.13 9.08
CA PRO A 10 18.60 -6.20 7.85
C PRO A 10 18.75 -7.59 7.17
N PRO A 11 17.82 -7.99 6.26
CA PRO A 11 16.68 -7.19 5.85
C PRO A 11 15.58 -7.12 6.91
N TYR A 12 14.92 -5.96 7.01
CA TYR A 12 13.81 -5.71 7.94
C TYR A 12 12.46 -6.00 7.28
N ARG A 13 11.46 -6.29 8.12
CA ARG A 13 10.05 -6.22 7.77
C ARG A 13 9.46 -5.01 8.46
N LEU A 14 8.80 -4.11 7.73
CA LEU A 14 8.31 -2.83 8.22
C LEU A 14 6.79 -2.79 8.26
N ASN A 15 6.22 -2.64 9.44
CA ASN A 15 4.79 -2.40 9.68
C ASN A 15 4.57 -0.88 9.76
N VAL A 16 4.07 -0.31 8.68
CA VAL A 16 3.94 1.14 8.48
C VAL A 16 2.59 1.62 8.98
N GLY A 17 2.57 2.67 9.82
CA GLY A 17 1.33 3.18 10.43
C GLY A 17 0.69 2.12 11.32
N CYS A 18 1.49 1.48 12.16
CA CYS A 18 1.07 0.30 12.92
C CYS A 18 -0.02 0.58 13.96
N GLY A 19 -0.17 1.83 14.42
CA GLY A 19 -1.07 2.17 15.51
C GLY A 19 -0.82 1.28 16.71
N ARG A 20 -1.86 0.57 17.15
CA ARG A 20 -1.81 -0.43 18.24
C ARG A 20 -1.66 -1.86 17.70
N ASN A 21 -1.64 -2.05 16.38
CA ASN A 21 -1.49 -3.36 15.74
C ASN A 21 -0.01 -3.73 15.56
N ILE A 22 0.66 -3.95 16.67
CA ILE A 22 2.08 -4.30 16.72
C ILE A 22 2.30 -5.69 16.11
N GLN A 23 3.21 -5.78 15.17
CA GLN A 23 3.62 -7.05 14.55
C GLN A 23 4.93 -7.53 15.22
N GLU A 24 4.87 -8.68 15.87
CA GLU A 24 6.06 -9.28 16.49
C GLU A 24 7.09 -9.68 15.42
N GLY A 25 8.35 -9.33 15.66
CA GLY A 25 9.45 -9.58 14.73
C GLY A 25 9.47 -8.66 13.50
N TRP A 26 8.66 -7.60 13.49
CA TRP A 26 8.69 -6.51 12.52
C TRP A 26 9.21 -5.23 13.17
N VAL A 27 9.73 -4.31 12.37
CA VAL A 27 9.94 -2.93 12.80
C VAL A 27 8.59 -2.21 12.68
N ASN A 28 8.05 -1.76 13.82
CA ASN A 28 6.76 -1.09 13.90
C ASN A 28 6.95 0.42 13.87
N LEU A 29 6.35 1.08 12.89
CA LEU A 29 6.46 2.51 12.65
C LEU A 29 5.10 3.19 12.76
N ASP A 30 5.04 4.30 13.49
CA ASP A 30 3.84 5.14 13.59
C ASP A 30 4.21 6.59 13.88
N SER A 31 3.29 7.52 13.66
CA SER A 31 3.46 8.93 14.04
C SER A 31 3.34 9.14 15.56
N ALA A 32 2.61 8.27 16.25
CA ALA A 32 2.43 8.32 17.69
C ALA A 32 3.41 7.38 18.41
N ALA A 33 4.02 7.86 19.50
CA ALA A 33 4.91 7.07 20.36
C ALA A 33 4.10 6.13 21.28
N LEU A 34 3.51 5.09 20.69
CA LEU A 34 2.74 4.07 21.41
C LEU A 34 3.62 2.90 21.86
N PRO A 35 3.18 2.13 22.88
CA PRO A 35 3.90 0.92 23.30
C PRO A 35 4.08 -0.06 22.11
N GLY A 36 5.32 -0.48 21.85
CA GLY A 36 5.69 -1.39 20.77
C GLY A 36 6.01 -0.70 19.44
N VAL A 37 5.90 0.63 19.34
CA VAL A 37 6.41 1.39 18.21
C VAL A 37 7.92 1.53 18.32
N ASP A 38 8.63 1.08 17.29
CA ASP A 38 10.09 1.11 17.21
C ASP A 38 10.61 2.42 16.60
N ILE A 39 9.90 2.95 15.60
CA ILE A 39 10.24 4.19 14.89
C ILE A 39 9.06 5.14 14.95
N VAL A 40 9.26 6.32 15.53
CA VAL A 40 8.27 7.40 15.50
C VAL A 40 8.57 8.29 14.30
N CYS A 41 7.65 8.34 13.33
CA CYS A 41 7.81 9.08 12.08
C CYS A 41 6.45 9.52 11.52
N ASP A 42 6.34 10.80 11.17
CA ASP A 42 5.17 11.34 10.48
C ASP A 42 5.28 11.08 8.97
N LEU A 43 4.37 10.28 8.44
CA LEU A 43 4.34 9.89 7.04
C LEU A 43 3.95 11.04 6.08
N GLU A 44 3.40 12.14 6.59
CA GLU A 44 3.09 13.33 5.79
C GLU A 44 4.32 14.22 5.52
N THR A 45 5.42 14.02 6.26
CA THR A 45 6.62 14.87 6.17
C THR A 45 7.83 14.17 5.54
N LEU A 46 7.62 13.05 4.85
CA LEU A 46 8.71 12.18 4.37
C LEU A 46 9.64 12.84 3.34
N ARG A 47 9.19 13.89 2.64
CA ARG A 47 10.06 14.64 1.73
C ARG A 47 11.11 15.47 2.45
N GLU A 48 10.80 15.95 3.66
CA GLU A 48 11.69 16.74 4.52
C GLU A 48 12.40 15.87 5.56
N THR A 49 11.70 14.87 6.09
CA THR A 49 12.15 14.02 7.19
C THR A 49 11.97 12.55 6.81
N PRO A 50 12.90 11.96 6.06
CA PRO A 50 12.85 10.55 5.66
C PRO A 50 12.85 9.59 6.85
N ILE A 51 12.31 8.38 6.65
CA ILE A 51 12.37 7.30 7.65
C ILE A 51 13.84 6.99 7.96
N HIS A 52 14.19 6.98 9.24
CA HIS A 52 15.57 6.78 9.69
C HIS A 52 16.01 5.31 9.60
N LEU A 53 16.03 4.80 8.37
CA LEU A 53 16.59 3.51 7.99
C LEU A 53 17.47 3.66 6.74
N PRO A 54 18.53 2.85 6.61
CA PRO A 54 19.37 2.86 5.40
C PRO A 54 18.61 2.38 4.16
N ASP A 55 19.06 2.84 2.99
CA ASP A 55 18.55 2.39 1.70
C ASP A 55 18.67 0.88 1.55
N LYS A 56 17.68 0.25 0.88
CA LYS A 56 17.72 -1.18 0.50
C LYS A 56 17.90 -2.13 1.69
N THR A 57 17.22 -1.83 2.80
CA THR A 57 17.29 -2.66 4.02
C THR A 57 15.99 -3.32 4.40
N VAL A 58 14.90 -3.08 3.67
CA VAL A 58 13.57 -3.63 3.96
C VAL A 58 13.13 -4.56 2.82
N ASP A 59 12.71 -5.77 3.14
CA ASP A 59 12.23 -6.76 2.16
C ASP A 59 10.71 -6.96 2.19
N HIS A 60 10.02 -6.58 3.27
CA HIS A 60 8.57 -6.65 3.40
C HIS A 60 8.01 -5.39 4.05
N PHE A 61 6.91 -4.90 3.49
CA PHE A 61 6.14 -3.77 4.03
C PHE A 61 4.69 -4.21 4.23
N LEU A 62 4.10 -3.80 5.34
CA LEU A 62 2.67 -3.90 5.61
C LEU A 62 2.12 -2.49 5.84
N LEU A 63 1.12 -2.10 5.05
CA LEU A 63 0.32 -0.91 5.24
C LEU A 63 -1.14 -1.36 5.39
N SER A 64 -1.68 -1.31 6.59
CA SER A 64 -3.06 -1.73 6.85
C SER A 64 -3.88 -0.54 7.30
N HIS A 65 -4.73 -0.01 6.42
CA HIS A 65 -5.52 1.20 6.65
C HIS A 65 -4.64 2.40 7.00
N VAL A 66 -3.74 2.75 6.07
CA VAL A 66 -2.76 3.83 6.24
C VAL A 66 -2.76 4.77 5.05
N ILE A 67 -2.59 4.25 3.83
CA ILE A 67 -2.33 5.05 2.64
C ILE A 67 -3.52 5.95 2.26
N GLU A 68 -4.74 5.57 2.63
CA GLU A 68 -5.96 6.37 2.46
C GLU A 68 -5.97 7.66 3.28
N HIS A 69 -5.18 7.71 4.36
CA HIS A 69 -5.02 8.89 5.20
C HIS A 69 -3.91 9.83 4.72
N ILE A 70 -3.04 9.39 3.80
CA ILE A 70 -1.84 10.13 3.40
C ILE A 70 -2.10 10.99 2.16
N ARG A 71 -1.89 12.32 2.29
CA ARG A 71 -2.06 13.27 1.18
C ARG A 71 -1.00 13.08 0.11
N ASP A 72 0.28 12.98 0.49
CA ASP A 72 1.38 12.71 -0.44
C ASP A 72 1.67 11.20 -0.55
N SER A 73 0.71 10.45 -1.07
CA SER A 73 0.86 9.01 -1.28
C SER A 73 2.01 8.66 -2.25
N LEU A 74 2.37 9.56 -3.19
CA LEU A 74 3.53 9.35 -4.06
C LEU A 74 4.84 9.50 -3.28
N GLY A 75 4.93 10.50 -2.40
CA GLY A 75 6.08 10.68 -1.51
C GLY A 75 6.27 9.49 -0.57
N LEU A 76 5.19 9.00 0.04
CA LEU A 76 5.22 7.80 0.86
C LEU A 76 5.77 6.60 0.06
N MET A 77 5.17 6.28 -1.09
CA MET A 77 5.58 5.11 -1.88
C MET A 77 7.01 5.25 -2.44
N GLN A 78 7.48 6.47 -2.69
CA GLN A 78 8.87 6.74 -3.09
C GLN A 78 9.83 6.47 -1.93
N GLU A 79 9.50 6.89 -0.72
CA GLU A 79 10.31 6.63 0.46
C GLU A 79 10.38 5.13 0.79
N LEU A 80 9.24 4.43 0.76
CA LEU A 80 9.23 2.97 0.94
C LEU A 80 10.06 2.26 -0.14
N TRP A 81 10.02 2.77 -1.39
CA TRP A 81 10.86 2.22 -2.45
C TRP A 81 12.35 2.49 -2.20
N ARG A 82 12.75 3.65 -1.65
CA ARG A 82 14.14 3.91 -1.23
C ARG A 82 14.63 2.82 -0.27
N LEU A 83 13.82 2.49 0.73
CA LEU A 83 14.12 1.49 1.76
C LEU A 83 14.09 0.05 1.23
N ALA A 84 13.29 -0.23 0.20
CA ALA A 84 13.07 -1.57 -0.33
C ALA A 84 14.35 -2.20 -0.88
N THR A 85 14.59 -3.48 -0.58
CA THR A 85 15.52 -4.31 -1.35
C THR A 85 14.96 -4.57 -2.76
N PRO A 86 15.79 -4.91 -3.77
CA PRO A 86 15.27 -5.37 -5.06
C PRO A 86 14.33 -6.57 -4.89
N GLY A 87 13.10 -6.48 -5.41
CA GLY A 87 12.09 -7.51 -5.28
C GLY A 87 11.32 -7.54 -3.96
N ALA A 88 11.56 -6.57 -3.06
CA ALA A 88 10.78 -6.44 -1.83
C ALA A 88 9.28 -6.37 -2.08
N ILE A 89 8.50 -6.92 -1.15
CA ILE A 89 7.03 -6.99 -1.25
C ILE A 89 6.40 -5.94 -0.34
N ALA A 90 5.43 -5.19 -0.88
CA ALA A 90 4.54 -4.35 -0.10
C ALA A 90 3.12 -4.90 -0.17
N VAL A 91 2.52 -5.17 1.00
CA VAL A 91 1.12 -5.54 1.16
C VAL A 91 0.37 -4.32 1.67
N ILE A 92 -0.59 -3.84 0.87
CA ILE A 92 -1.39 -2.65 1.18
C ILE A 92 -2.84 -3.07 1.30
N ARG A 93 -3.44 -2.84 2.47
CA ARG A 93 -4.86 -3.07 2.74
C ARG A 93 -5.56 -1.74 2.88
N VAL A 94 -6.66 -1.54 2.13
CA VAL A 94 -7.45 -0.30 2.14
C VAL A 94 -8.92 -0.61 1.90
N PRO A 95 -9.86 0.23 2.34
CA PRO A 95 -11.25 0.15 1.93
C PRO A 95 -11.37 0.34 0.41
N HIS A 96 -12.28 -0.40 -0.23
CA HIS A 96 -12.60 -0.18 -1.64
C HIS A 96 -13.36 1.13 -1.83
N GLY A 97 -12.99 1.94 -2.84
CA GLY A 97 -13.64 3.23 -3.09
C GLY A 97 -15.15 3.18 -3.35
N GLY A 98 -15.71 2.02 -3.61
CA GLY A 98 -17.15 1.77 -3.70
C GLY A 98 -17.80 1.32 -2.39
N SER A 99 -17.06 1.23 -1.27
CA SER A 99 -17.61 0.96 0.06
C SER A 99 -17.91 2.26 0.83
N ASP A 100 -18.82 2.18 1.78
CA ASP A 100 -19.09 3.30 2.68
C ASP A 100 -17.88 3.59 3.56
N ASP A 101 -17.17 2.57 4.02
CA ASP A 101 -15.95 2.68 4.84
C ASP A 101 -14.87 3.59 4.20
N ALA A 102 -14.83 3.66 2.86
CA ALA A 102 -13.89 4.55 2.17
C ALA A 102 -14.20 6.05 2.35
N TRP A 103 -15.41 6.39 2.78
CA TRP A 103 -15.92 7.77 2.79
C TRP A 103 -16.44 8.23 4.16
N GLU A 104 -16.85 7.31 5.04
CA GLU A 104 -17.43 7.66 6.34
C GLU A 104 -16.38 8.17 7.33
N ASP A 105 -15.13 7.71 7.21
CA ASP A 105 -14.04 8.23 8.03
C ASP A 105 -13.60 9.61 7.50
N PRO A 106 -13.76 10.70 8.28
CA PRO A 106 -13.41 12.05 7.83
C PRO A 106 -11.91 12.27 7.66
N THR A 107 -11.08 11.33 8.09
CA THR A 107 -9.62 11.39 7.94
C THR A 107 -9.13 10.73 6.65
N HIS A 108 -10.01 10.04 5.92
CA HIS A 108 -9.68 9.53 4.59
C HIS A 108 -9.60 10.67 3.58
N VAL A 109 -8.45 10.84 2.97
CA VAL A 109 -8.18 11.89 1.98
C VAL A 109 -8.28 11.38 0.55
N ARG A 110 -8.30 10.06 0.35
CA ARG A 110 -8.36 9.43 -0.97
C ARG A 110 -9.03 8.06 -0.93
N ALA A 111 -9.99 7.85 -1.83
CA ALA A 111 -10.55 6.53 -2.11
C ALA A 111 -9.66 5.78 -3.12
N TYR A 112 -9.50 4.48 -2.92
CA TYR A 112 -8.72 3.59 -3.77
C TYR A 112 -9.61 2.62 -4.54
N PHE A 113 -9.21 2.32 -5.77
CA PHE A 113 -9.78 1.30 -6.66
C PHE A 113 -8.64 0.39 -7.15
N PRO A 114 -8.94 -0.79 -7.71
CA PRO A 114 -7.89 -1.72 -8.15
C PRO A 114 -6.82 -1.07 -9.03
N ASN A 115 -7.22 -0.26 -10.00
CA ASN A 115 -6.30 0.42 -10.92
C ASN A 115 -5.52 1.59 -10.28
N SER A 116 -5.90 2.04 -9.08
CA SER A 116 -5.14 3.09 -8.36
C SER A 116 -3.70 2.67 -8.09
N PHE A 117 -3.48 1.40 -7.81
CA PHE A 117 -2.14 0.87 -7.52
C PHE A 117 -1.20 0.86 -8.73
N GLY A 118 -1.74 0.86 -9.96
CA GLY A 118 -0.96 1.00 -11.18
C GLY A 118 -0.13 2.29 -11.22
N TYR A 119 -0.64 3.37 -10.62
CA TYR A 119 0.04 4.67 -10.57
C TYR A 119 1.26 4.72 -9.64
N PHE A 120 1.54 3.69 -8.87
CA PHE A 120 2.81 3.55 -8.16
C PHE A 120 3.89 2.85 -8.99
N SER A 121 3.58 2.48 -10.25
CA SER A 121 4.49 1.85 -11.21
C SER A 121 4.99 2.86 -12.23
N GLN A 122 6.31 2.96 -12.40
CA GLN A 122 6.96 3.95 -13.26
C GLN A 122 6.45 3.96 -14.72
N PRO A 123 6.12 2.81 -15.35
CA PRO A 123 5.56 2.80 -16.71
C PRO A 123 4.25 3.59 -16.90
N PHE A 124 3.52 3.91 -15.83
CA PHE A 124 2.30 4.72 -15.94
C PHE A 124 2.57 6.21 -16.18
N TYR A 125 3.81 6.68 -16.00
CA TYR A 125 4.21 8.09 -16.15
C TYR A 125 4.72 8.44 -17.56
N TRP A 126 4.43 7.63 -18.57
CA TRP A 126 4.86 7.85 -19.95
C TRP A 126 4.25 9.11 -20.60
N ARG A 127 3.10 9.59 -20.10
CA ARG A 127 2.45 10.80 -20.60
C ARG A 127 2.80 12.06 -19.81
N ALA A 128 3.09 11.93 -18.52
CA ALA A 128 3.30 13.08 -17.65
C ALA A 128 4.21 12.69 -16.49
N ASP A 129 5.22 13.51 -16.22
CA ASP A 129 6.13 13.33 -15.11
C ASP A 129 5.72 14.25 -13.95
N TYR A 130 5.34 13.65 -12.83
CA TYR A 130 5.01 14.35 -11.58
C TYR A 130 6.16 14.33 -10.56
N GLY A 131 7.38 14.03 -11.01
CA GLY A 131 8.56 13.94 -10.14
C GLY A 131 8.62 12.66 -9.31
N TYR A 132 7.74 11.67 -9.57
CA TYR A 132 7.77 10.38 -8.90
C TYR A 132 8.95 9.54 -9.38
N ARG A 133 9.75 9.02 -8.45
CA ARG A 133 11.00 8.27 -8.72
C ARG A 133 11.01 6.96 -7.92
N ALA A 134 10.00 6.13 -8.17
CA ALA A 134 9.89 4.78 -7.63
C ALA A 134 9.18 3.87 -8.64
N ASP A 135 9.31 2.57 -8.47
CA ASP A 135 8.67 1.59 -9.34
C ASP A 135 8.17 0.40 -8.52
N TRP A 136 6.91 0.50 -8.11
CA TRP A 136 6.16 -0.56 -7.47
C TRP A 136 5.24 -1.22 -8.48
N LYS A 137 5.60 -2.42 -8.93
CA LYS A 137 4.75 -3.22 -9.83
C LYS A 137 3.66 -3.90 -8.99
N PRO A 138 2.37 -3.63 -9.22
CA PRO A 138 1.32 -4.43 -8.61
C PRO A 138 1.34 -5.83 -9.22
N ASP A 139 1.48 -6.86 -8.38
CA ASP A 139 1.42 -8.25 -8.81
C ASP A 139 -0.05 -8.74 -8.77
N LYS A 140 -0.78 -8.43 -7.69
CA LYS A 140 -2.16 -8.88 -7.49
C LYS A 140 -2.96 -7.89 -6.64
N VAL A 141 -4.26 -7.77 -6.94
CA VAL A 141 -5.24 -7.14 -6.03
C VAL A 141 -6.32 -8.16 -5.70
N THR A 142 -6.49 -8.43 -4.42
CA THR A 142 -7.58 -9.27 -3.89
C THR A 142 -8.72 -8.36 -3.45
N LEU A 143 -9.93 -8.60 -3.97
CA LEU A 143 -11.16 -7.94 -3.57
C LEU A 143 -11.86 -8.80 -2.53
N LEU A 144 -12.01 -8.28 -1.32
CA LEU A 144 -12.77 -8.92 -0.25
C LEU A 144 -14.24 -8.51 -0.37
N VAL A 145 -15.09 -9.43 -0.88
CA VAL A 145 -16.49 -9.15 -1.18
C VAL A 145 -17.41 -9.57 -0.05
N ASP A 146 -18.50 -8.83 0.13
CA ASP A 146 -19.54 -9.18 1.10
C ASP A 146 -20.18 -10.54 0.74
N ARG A 147 -19.95 -11.51 1.62
CA ARG A 147 -20.41 -12.89 1.45
C ARG A 147 -21.93 -12.99 1.26
N THR A 148 -22.69 -12.18 1.97
CA THR A 148 -24.16 -12.20 1.92
C THR A 148 -24.67 -11.66 0.59
N ARG A 149 -24.08 -10.54 0.13
CA ARG A 149 -24.46 -9.89 -1.15
C ARG A 149 -24.04 -10.70 -2.37
N CYS A 150 -23.07 -11.59 -2.22
CA CYS A 150 -22.53 -12.43 -3.29
C CYS A 150 -23.00 -13.89 -3.20
N ALA A 151 -23.87 -14.23 -2.25
CA ALA A 151 -24.36 -15.60 -2.06
C ALA A 151 -25.05 -16.13 -3.31
N GLY A 152 -24.65 -17.33 -3.74
CA GLY A 152 -25.23 -18.01 -4.91
C GLY A 152 -24.84 -17.49 -6.28
N LEU A 153 -23.99 -16.44 -6.34
CA LEU A 153 -23.50 -15.88 -7.60
C LEU A 153 -22.23 -16.60 -8.08
N ASN A 154 -22.08 -16.72 -9.39
CA ASN A 154 -20.84 -17.21 -9.99
C ASN A 154 -19.77 -16.09 -10.03
N PRO A 155 -18.48 -16.41 -10.29
CA PRO A 155 -17.39 -15.42 -10.27
C PRO A 155 -17.60 -14.26 -11.25
N GLN A 156 -18.19 -14.49 -12.43
CA GLN A 156 -18.42 -13.44 -13.41
C GLN A 156 -19.53 -12.47 -12.95
N GLU A 157 -20.58 -12.99 -12.33
CA GLU A 157 -21.66 -12.17 -11.76
C GLU A 157 -21.13 -11.32 -10.60
N ILE A 158 -20.30 -11.91 -9.71
CA ILE A 158 -19.64 -11.17 -8.62
C ILE A 158 -18.77 -10.07 -9.20
N PHE A 159 -17.92 -10.38 -10.18
CA PHE A 159 -17.05 -9.38 -10.82
C PHE A 159 -17.88 -8.24 -11.42
N THR A 160 -18.97 -8.53 -12.09
CA THR A 160 -19.90 -7.52 -12.64
C THR A 160 -20.46 -6.63 -11.53
N LYS A 161 -20.92 -7.22 -10.41
CA LYS A 161 -21.44 -6.45 -9.27
C LYS A 161 -20.36 -5.50 -8.70
N THR A 162 -19.11 -5.94 -8.61
CA THR A 162 -18.03 -5.09 -8.08
C THR A 162 -17.77 -3.83 -8.91
N GLN A 163 -18.19 -3.82 -10.19
CA GLN A 163 -18.02 -2.68 -11.09
C GLN A 163 -19.14 -1.63 -10.98
N TYR A 164 -20.33 -2.02 -10.54
CA TYR A 164 -21.52 -1.16 -10.63
C TYR A 164 -22.24 -0.92 -9.30
N GLU A 165 -22.00 -1.75 -8.28
CA GLU A 165 -22.73 -1.68 -7.01
C GLU A 165 -21.83 -1.26 -5.84
N ARG A 166 -22.36 -0.39 -4.96
CA ARG A 166 -21.70 -0.03 -3.69
C ARG A 166 -21.76 -1.15 -2.68
N ASN A 167 -20.81 -1.18 -1.77
CA ASN A 167 -20.72 -2.10 -0.62
C ASN A 167 -20.69 -3.59 -1.00
N VAL A 168 -20.35 -3.91 -2.25
CA VAL A 168 -20.07 -5.29 -2.67
C VAL A 168 -18.64 -5.68 -2.30
N VAL A 169 -17.67 -4.81 -2.61
CA VAL A 169 -16.29 -4.95 -2.13
C VAL A 169 -16.14 -4.10 -0.88
N LYS A 170 -15.73 -4.70 0.21
CA LYS A 170 -15.46 -4.01 1.49
C LYS A 170 -14.03 -3.49 1.52
N GLU A 171 -13.09 -4.35 1.27
CA GLU A 171 -11.66 -4.09 1.40
C GLU A 171 -10.91 -4.64 0.19
N MET A 172 -9.77 -4.05 -0.11
CA MET A 172 -8.80 -4.56 -1.08
C MET A 172 -7.47 -4.83 -0.41
N ILE A 173 -6.79 -5.89 -0.88
CA ILE A 173 -5.41 -6.19 -0.52
C ILE A 173 -4.59 -6.17 -1.80
N CYS A 174 -3.68 -5.21 -1.92
CA CYS A 174 -2.75 -5.13 -3.03
C CYS A 174 -1.39 -5.65 -2.63
N GLU A 175 -0.86 -6.61 -3.38
CA GLU A 175 0.51 -7.08 -3.30
C GLU A 175 1.34 -6.42 -4.39
N MET A 176 2.38 -5.69 -4.01
CA MET A 176 3.25 -4.94 -4.92
C MET A 176 4.70 -5.36 -4.75
N ARG A 177 5.45 -5.29 -5.82
CA ARG A 177 6.88 -5.65 -5.85
C ARG A 177 7.74 -4.46 -6.24
N ALA A 178 8.79 -4.20 -5.45
CA ALA A 178 9.78 -3.17 -5.77
C ALA A 178 10.65 -3.60 -6.96
N ILE A 179 10.57 -2.87 -8.07
CA ILE A 179 11.41 -3.10 -9.26
C ILE A 179 12.64 -2.20 -9.15
N LYS A 180 13.80 -2.81 -9.06
CA LYS A 180 15.10 -2.12 -9.03
C LYS A 180 16.11 -2.80 -9.96
N PRO A 181 16.73 -2.05 -10.89
CA PRO A 181 16.57 -0.62 -11.14
C PRO A 181 15.16 -0.28 -11.63
N MET A 182 14.76 0.99 -11.44
CA MET A 182 13.48 1.53 -11.89
C MET A 182 13.34 1.38 -13.41
N ARG A 183 12.17 0.94 -13.89
CA ARG A 183 11.86 0.84 -15.32
C ARG A 183 11.69 2.22 -15.94
N GLU A 184 11.77 2.28 -17.25
CA GLU A 184 11.47 3.50 -18.00
C GLU A 184 9.95 3.78 -18.02
N PRO A 185 9.55 5.07 -18.10
CA PRO A 185 8.14 5.45 -18.22
C PRO A 185 7.67 5.22 -19.67
N LYS A 186 7.41 3.96 -20.02
CA LYS A 186 6.97 3.52 -21.35
C LYS A 186 5.67 2.73 -21.26
N GLN A 187 4.71 3.03 -22.15
CA GLN A 187 3.40 2.39 -22.15
C GLN A 187 3.48 0.88 -22.34
N GLU A 188 4.37 0.39 -23.19
CA GLU A 188 4.58 -1.02 -23.47
C GLU A 188 5.12 -1.83 -22.28
N LEU A 189 5.65 -1.15 -21.24
CA LEU A 189 6.12 -1.77 -20.01
C LEU A 189 5.03 -1.84 -18.93
N GLN A 190 3.84 -1.30 -19.19
CA GLN A 190 2.70 -1.46 -18.29
C GLN A 190 2.27 -2.93 -18.24
N THR A 191 1.91 -3.40 -17.05
CA THR A 191 1.44 -4.76 -16.84
C THR A 191 -0.03 -4.76 -16.44
N SER A 192 -0.78 -5.73 -16.93
CA SER A 192 -2.16 -5.95 -16.50
C SER A 192 -2.19 -6.37 -15.03
N LEU A 193 -3.13 -5.81 -14.28
CA LEU A 193 -3.38 -6.15 -12.89
C LEU A 193 -4.09 -7.51 -12.81
N GLN A 194 -3.56 -8.42 -12.00
CA GLN A 194 -4.27 -9.64 -11.64
C GLN A 194 -5.27 -9.32 -10.53
N ILE A 195 -6.56 -9.63 -10.76
CA ILE A 195 -7.62 -9.46 -9.76
C ILE A 195 -8.07 -10.81 -9.26
N GLU A 196 -8.10 -10.98 -7.94
CA GLU A 196 -8.67 -12.13 -7.23
C GLU A 196 -9.88 -11.66 -6.43
N ILE A 197 -10.90 -12.51 -6.30
CA ILE A 197 -12.11 -12.20 -5.52
C ILE A 197 -12.26 -13.25 -4.44
N LEU A 198 -12.33 -12.81 -3.18
CA LEU A 198 -12.53 -13.68 -2.02
C LEU A 198 -13.70 -13.18 -1.19
N PRO A 199 -14.56 -14.10 -0.69
CA PRO A 199 -15.62 -13.74 0.25
C PRO A 199 -15.03 -13.38 1.61
N ALA A 200 -15.47 -12.24 2.19
CA ALA A 200 -15.12 -11.75 3.53
C ALA A 200 -16.24 -12.08 4.55
#